data_27228f950039ea0090a6ccb04d1ca01c
#
_entry.id   27228f950039ea0090a6ccb04d1ca01c
#
_cell.length_a   1.000
_cell.length_b   1.000
_cell.length_c   1.000
_cell.angle_alpha   90.00
_cell.angle_beta   90.00
_cell.angle_gamma   90.00
#
_symmetry.space_group_name_H-M   'P 1'
#
loop_
_entity.id
_entity.type
_entity.pdbx_description
1 polymer ?
#
loop_
_entity_poly.entity_id
_entity_poly.type
_entity_poly.pdbx_seq_one_letter_code
_entity_poly.pdbx_strand_id
1 'polypeptide(L)'
;MAFLADNISLHMSGFNILRDVNVAINTGQITVIVGPNGAGKSSFIKVLSGDILPTQGQVILNDKALSDWSPDQRARMVSVLPQHSSLNFPFNASEVVALGRIPHQSGKVRDTHIVKEALATVDANYLESRFFTQMSGGEKQRVQLARVLAQIWEPTTTGNQFLVLDEPTSALDLSHQVLTLKIVSELALT
;
A
#
# COMPACT_ATOMS: atom_id res chain seq x y z
N MET A 1 2.21 -0.58 20.26
CA MET A 1 2.92 -0.34 18.99
C MET A 1 2.25 -1.21 17.96
N ALA A 2 1.85 -0.66 16.83
CA ALA A 2 1.00 -1.44 15.94
C ALA A 2 1.77 -2.14 14.80
N PHE A 3 2.91 -1.60 14.35
CA PHE A 3 3.72 -2.19 13.30
C PHE A 3 5.21 -1.98 13.60
N LEU A 4 5.94 -3.06 13.87
CA LEU A 4 7.32 -3.03 14.33
C LEU A 4 8.20 -3.88 13.41
N ALA A 5 9.29 -3.30 12.95
CA ALA A 5 10.44 -4.03 12.41
C ALA A 5 11.46 -4.18 13.54
N ASP A 6 11.77 -5.40 13.92
CA ASP A 6 12.66 -5.74 15.03
C ASP A 6 13.90 -6.47 14.53
N ASN A 7 15.06 -5.80 14.59
CA ASN A 7 16.38 -6.28 14.17
C ASN A 7 16.42 -6.86 12.74
N ILE A 8 15.72 -6.21 11.81
CA ILE A 8 15.60 -6.68 10.42
C ILE A 8 16.95 -6.60 9.71
N SER A 9 17.45 -7.74 9.28
CA SER A 9 18.56 -7.84 8.34
C SER A 9 18.12 -8.64 7.10
N LEU A 10 18.55 -8.18 5.92
CA LEU A 10 18.24 -8.83 4.64
C LEU A 10 19.53 -9.01 3.84
N HIS A 11 19.86 -10.26 3.56
CA HIS A 11 20.97 -10.63 2.70
C HIS A 11 20.44 -11.26 1.41
N MET A 12 20.80 -10.71 0.26
CA MET A 12 20.39 -11.21 -1.05
C MET A 12 21.55 -11.14 -2.04
N SER A 13 21.72 -12.20 -2.84
CA SER A 13 22.74 -12.26 -3.92
C SER A 13 24.16 -11.86 -3.49
N GLY A 14 24.58 -12.21 -2.27
CA GLY A 14 25.89 -11.89 -1.73
C GLY A 14 26.03 -10.49 -1.11
N PHE A 15 24.94 -9.70 -1.05
CA PHE A 15 24.96 -8.34 -0.51
C PHE A 15 24.05 -8.22 0.72
N ASN A 16 24.50 -7.43 1.70
CA ASN A 16 23.66 -7.01 2.82
C ASN A 16 22.83 -5.79 2.37
N ILE A 17 21.56 -6.00 2.10
CA ILE A 17 20.62 -4.95 1.67
C ILE A 17 20.11 -4.15 2.86
N LEU A 18 19.79 -4.84 3.98
CA LEU A 18 19.39 -4.24 5.25
C LEU A 18 20.25 -4.81 6.37
N ARG A 19 20.59 -3.97 7.36
CA ARG A 19 21.39 -4.36 8.53
C ARG A 19 20.78 -3.80 9.80
N ASP A 20 20.37 -4.67 10.70
CA ASP A 20 19.88 -4.35 12.05
C ASP A 20 18.87 -3.19 12.09
N VAL A 21 17.93 -3.18 11.13
CA VAL A 21 16.93 -2.10 11.01
C VAL A 21 15.87 -2.29 12.07
N ASN A 22 15.70 -1.25 12.89
CA ASN A 22 14.69 -1.19 13.95
C ASN A 22 13.79 0.02 13.70
N VAL A 23 12.49 -0.21 13.47
CA VAL A 23 11.51 0.85 13.20
C VAL A 23 10.20 0.50 13.87
N ALA A 24 9.65 1.45 14.62
CA ALA A 24 8.29 1.37 15.16
C ALA A 24 7.39 2.37 14.44
N ILE A 25 6.30 1.87 13.84
CA ILE A 25 5.28 2.67 13.18
C ILE A 25 4.05 2.67 14.08
N ASN A 26 3.69 3.83 14.58
CA ASN A 26 2.53 3.98 15.46
C ASN A 26 1.28 4.34 14.65
N THR A 27 0.12 3.96 15.16
CA THR A 27 -1.17 4.40 14.63
C THR A 27 -1.33 5.91 14.74
N GLY A 28 -2.08 6.49 13.83
CA GLY A 28 -2.32 7.93 13.83
C GLY A 28 -1.09 8.77 13.45
N GLN A 29 -0.04 8.16 12.89
CA GLN A 29 1.21 8.84 12.54
C GLN A 29 1.65 8.51 11.12
N ILE A 30 2.27 9.48 10.47
CA ILE A 30 2.97 9.30 9.20
C ILE A 30 4.44 9.08 9.51
N THR A 31 4.96 7.92 9.12
CA THR A 31 6.39 7.61 9.19
C THR A 31 7.00 7.73 7.79
N VAL A 32 8.03 8.56 7.65
CA VAL A 32 8.69 8.80 6.36
C VAL A 32 10.08 8.15 6.37
N ILE A 33 10.35 7.35 5.34
CA ILE A 33 11.65 6.71 5.11
C ILE A 33 12.38 7.49 4.02
N VAL A 34 13.50 8.11 4.38
CA VAL A 34 14.33 8.90 3.47
C VAL A 34 15.71 8.27 3.30
N GLY A 35 16.30 8.44 2.12
CA GLY A 35 17.63 7.94 1.82
C GLY A 35 17.92 7.95 0.31
N PRO A 36 19.18 7.79 -0.10
CA PRO A 36 19.56 7.77 -1.51
C PRO A 36 18.97 6.54 -2.24
N ASN A 37 19.02 6.58 -3.58
CA ASN A 37 18.68 5.42 -4.39
C ASN A 37 19.65 4.26 -4.08
N GLY A 38 19.11 3.05 -3.99
CA GLY A 38 19.87 1.86 -3.61
C GLY A 38 20.09 1.67 -2.10
N ALA A 39 19.59 2.56 -1.23
CA ALA A 39 19.69 2.41 0.23
C ALA A 39 18.83 1.29 0.83
N GLY A 40 18.10 0.53 0.03
CA GLY A 40 17.26 -0.59 0.50
C GLY A 40 15.83 -0.21 0.88
N LYS A 41 15.36 1.02 0.62
CA LYS A 41 14.00 1.47 0.99
C LYS A 41 12.89 0.55 0.49
N SER A 42 12.86 0.26 -0.81
CA SER A 42 11.84 -0.65 -1.40
C SER A 42 12.00 -2.09 -0.92
N SER A 43 13.22 -2.53 -0.61
CA SER A 43 13.46 -3.85 0.01
C SER A 43 12.92 -3.90 1.42
N PHE A 44 13.07 -2.83 2.20
CA PHE A 44 12.48 -2.73 3.53
C PHE A 44 10.95 -2.73 3.48
N ILE A 45 10.35 -2.00 2.54
CA ILE A 45 8.90 -2.03 2.29
C ILE A 45 8.42 -3.46 1.99
N LYS A 46 9.14 -4.21 1.13
CA LYS A 46 8.81 -5.61 0.83
C LYS A 46 8.95 -6.54 2.03
N VAL A 47 9.86 -6.25 2.95
CA VAL A 47 9.95 -7.00 4.21
C VAL A 47 8.78 -6.64 5.13
N LEU A 48 8.42 -5.37 5.24
CA LEU A 48 7.25 -4.93 6.03
C LEU A 48 5.94 -5.53 5.50
N SER A 49 5.75 -5.61 4.17
CA SER A 49 4.55 -6.22 3.57
C SER A 49 4.52 -7.75 3.67
N GLY A 50 5.67 -8.38 3.97
CA GLY A 50 5.82 -9.83 3.98
C GLY A 50 6.01 -10.45 2.60
N ASP A 51 6.31 -9.64 1.57
CA ASP A 51 6.65 -10.12 0.22
C ASP A 51 8.04 -10.76 0.20
N ILE A 52 8.93 -10.32 1.10
CA ILE A 52 10.25 -10.90 1.31
C ILE A 52 10.41 -11.20 2.80
N LEU A 53 10.85 -12.41 3.12
CA LEU A 53 11.22 -12.75 4.49
C LEU A 53 12.60 -12.19 4.82
N PRO A 54 12.79 -11.55 6.00
CA PRO A 54 14.10 -11.10 6.43
C PRO A 54 15.02 -12.31 6.70
N THR A 55 16.33 -12.12 6.55
CA THR A 55 17.33 -13.12 6.89
C THR A 55 17.49 -13.26 8.41
N GLN A 56 17.31 -12.15 9.12
CA GLN A 56 17.30 -12.09 10.59
C GLN A 56 16.28 -11.06 11.04
N GLY A 57 15.81 -11.21 12.29
CA GLY A 57 14.79 -10.37 12.87
C GLY A 57 13.38 -10.77 12.47
N GLN A 58 12.42 -9.96 12.84
CA GLN A 58 11.00 -10.23 12.58
C GLN A 58 10.21 -8.94 12.41
N VAL A 59 9.10 -9.05 11.69
CA VAL A 59 8.09 -8.00 11.59
C VAL A 59 6.91 -8.38 12.47
N ILE A 60 6.48 -7.45 13.32
CA ILE A 60 5.34 -7.62 14.21
C ILE A 60 4.24 -6.66 13.78
N LEU A 61 3.06 -7.19 13.51
CA LEU A 61 1.86 -6.45 13.14
C LEU A 61 0.77 -6.70 14.18
N ASN A 62 0.27 -5.64 14.83
CA ASN A 62 -0.77 -5.74 15.85
C ASN A 62 -0.42 -6.79 16.92
N ASP A 63 0.78 -6.66 17.52
CA ASP A 63 1.33 -7.49 18.60
C ASP A 63 1.51 -8.99 18.28
N LYS A 64 1.49 -9.35 16.98
CA LYS A 64 1.67 -10.70 16.50
C LYS A 64 2.69 -10.72 15.36
N ALA A 65 3.52 -11.77 15.26
CA ALA A 65 4.46 -11.90 14.15
C ALA A 65 3.71 -11.89 12.79
N LEU A 66 4.25 -11.16 11.81
CA LEU A 66 3.61 -11.02 10.49
C LEU A 66 3.42 -12.37 9.81
N SER A 67 4.34 -13.31 10.04
CA SER A 67 4.27 -14.69 9.52
C SER A 67 3.08 -15.49 10.04
N ASP A 68 2.55 -15.13 11.20
CA ASP A 68 1.47 -15.87 11.87
C ASP A 68 0.07 -15.41 11.40
N TRP A 69 0.00 -14.32 10.65
CA TRP A 69 -1.22 -13.86 10.01
C TRP A 69 -1.44 -14.58 8.68
N SER A 70 -2.66 -15.01 8.40
CA SER A 70 -2.98 -15.52 7.06
C SER A 70 -2.83 -14.42 5.99
N PRO A 71 -2.57 -14.77 4.71
CA PRO A 71 -2.46 -13.79 3.64
C PRO A 71 -3.68 -12.84 3.55
N ASP A 72 -4.90 -13.36 3.70
CA ASP A 72 -6.12 -12.56 3.67
C ASP A 72 -6.21 -11.59 4.86
N GLN A 73 -5.83 -12.03 6.06
CA GLN A 73 -5.80 -11.17 7.24
C GLN A 73 -4.79 -10.05 7.07
N ARG A 74 -3.58 -10.37 6.61
CA ARG A 74 -2.55 -9.36 6.31
C ARG A 74 -3.03 -8.35 5.27
N ALA A 75 -3.63 -8.83 4.19
CA ALA A 75 -4.14 -7.97 3.12
C ALA A 75 -5.26 -7.01 3.57
N ARG A 76 -6.01 -7.35 4.63
CA ARG A 76 -6.99 -6.42 5.23
C ARG A 76 -6.37 -5.37 6.15
N MET A 77 -5.15 -5.59 6.61
CA MET A 77 -4.46 -4.71 7.55
C MET A 77 -3.34 -3.90 6.92
N VAL A 78 -2.67 -4.43 5.90
CA VAL A 78 -1.54 -3.76 5.23
C VAL A 78 -1.82 -3.66 3.74
N SER A 79 -1.93 -2.43 3.26
CA SER A 79 -2.06 -2.13 1.82
C SER A 79 -0.81 -1.43 1.33
N VAL A 80 -0.28 -1.88 0.18
CA VAL A 80 0.98 -1.40 -0.37
C VAL A 80 0.79 -0.84 -1.77
N LEU A 81 1.21 0.42 -1.95
CA LEU A 81 1.39 1.03 -3.26
C LEU A 81 2.87 0.90 -3.66
N PRO A 82 3.23 -0.01 -4.57
CA PRO A 82 4.60 -0.14 -5.04
C PRO A 82 4.98 0.99 -5.99
N GLN A 83 6.27 1.30 -6.11
CA GLN A 83 6.80 2.32 -7.04
C GLN A 83 6.38 2.04 -8.49
N HIS A 84 6.41 0.79 -8.91
CA HIS A 84 6.01 0.34 -10.24
C HIS A 84 4.99 -0.78 -10.14
N SER A 85 3.88 -0.61 -10.82
CA SER A 85 2.89 -1.67 -11.02
C SER A 85 2.55 -1.77 -12.50
N SER A 86 2.91 -2.89 -13.14
CA SER A 86 2.57 -3.16 -14.52
C SER A 86 1.36 -4.10 -14.56
N LEU A 87 0.23 -3.59 -15.06
CA LEU A 87 -0.92 -4.40 -15.44
C LEU A 87 -1.01 -4.38 -16.96
N ASN A 88 -0.71 -5.50 -17.59
CA ASN A 88 -0.70 -5.64 -19.04
C ASN A 88 -2.02 -6.21 -19.61
N PHE A 89 -3.00 -6.45 -18.73
CA PHE A 89 -4.33 -6.91 -19.11
C PHE A 89 -5.28 -5.74 -19.35
N PRO A 90 -6.28 -5.89 -20.23
CA PRO A 90 -7.22 -4.83 -20.59
C PRO A 90 -8.31 -4.63 -19.52
N PHE A 91 -7.92 -4.45 -18.26
CA PHE A 91 -8.84 -4.03 -17.20
C PHE A 91 -9.13 -2.53 -17.32
N ASN A 92 -10.37 -2.14 -17.05
CA ASN A 92 -10.71 -0.73 -16.85
C ASN A 92 -10.35 -0.27 -15.42
N ALA A 93 -10.45 1.05 -15.14
CA ALA A 93 -10.08 1.58 -13.82
C ALA A 93 -10.89 0.96 -12.69
N SER A 94 -12.21 0.80 -12.85
CA SER A 94 -13.05 0.21 -11.80
C SER A 94 -12.68 -1.24 -11.51
N GLU A 95 -12.32 -2.02 -12.51
CA GLU A 95 -11.84 -3.39 -12.34
C GLU A 95 -10.49 -3.43 -11.61
N VAL A 96 -9.56 -2.51 -11.94
CA VAL A 96 -8.28 -2.41 -11.21
C VAL A 96 -8.51 -2.07 -9.75
N VAL A 97 -9.37 -1.09 -9.44
CA VAL A 97 -9.66 -0.71 -8.06
C VAL A 97 -10.37 -1.85 -7.32
N ALA A 98 -11.25 -2.59 -7.99
CA ALA A 98 -11.93 -3.75 -7.43
C ALA A 98 -10.98 -4.88 -6.99
N LEU A 99 -9.76 -4.97 -7.55
CA LEU A 99 -8.73 -5.91 -7.07
C LEU A 99 -8.38 -5.66 -5.59
N GLY A 100 -8.49 -4.41 -5.11
CA GLY A 100 -8.31 -4.08 -3.70
C GLY A 100 -9.36 -4.73 -2.79
N ARG A 101 -10.52 -5.14 -3.34
CA ARG A 101 -11.59 -5.77 -2.56
C ARG A 101 -11.47 -7.29 -2.46
N ILE A 102 -10.52 -7.93 -3.17
CA ILE A 102 -10.33 -9.39 -3.16
C ILE A 102 -10.24 -9.99 -1.73
N PRO A 103 -9.54 -9.39 -0.75
CA PRO A 103 -9.47 -9.95 0.60
C PRO A 103 -10.79 -9.86 1.38
N HIS A 104 -11.79 -9.13 0.87
CA HIS A 104 -13.04 -8.84 1.57
C HIS A 104 -14.17 -9.73 1.07
N GLN A 105 -15.18 -9.92 1.92
CA GLN A 105 -16.39 -10.67 1.62
C GLN A 105 -17.64 -9.78 1.82
N SER A 106 -17.52 -8.50 1.46
CA SER A 106 -18.56 -7.47 1.68
C SER A 106 -19.72 -7.54 0.67
N GLY A 107 -19.53 -8.30 -0.41
CA GLY A 107 -20.54 -8.48 -1.46
C GLY A 107 -20.49 -7.39 -2.55
N LYS A 108 -20.94 -7.77 -3.76
CA LYS A 108 -20.79 -6.97 -4.99
C LYS A 108 -21.33 -5.53 -4.87
N VAL A 109 -22.47 -5.33 -4.23
CA VAL A 109 -23.10 -3.99 -4.12
C VAL A 109 -22.20 -3.06 -3.28
N ARG A 110 -21.73 -3.54 -2.13
CA ARG A 110 -20.86 -2.77 -1.24
C ARG A 110 -19.50 -2.51 -1.90
N ASP A 111 -18.90 -3.51 -2.52
CA ASP A 111 -17.60 -3.36 -3.19
C ASP A 111 -17.68 -2.38 -4.37
N THR A 112 -18.77 -2.40 -5.17
CA THR A 112 -18.97 -1.42 -6.24
C THR A 112 -19.07 0.01 -5.70
N HIS A 113 -19.71 0.21 -4.57
CA HIS A 113 -19.81 1.51 -3.92
C HIS A 113 -18.45 2.01 -3.47
N ILE A 114 -17.66 1.16 -2.76
CA ILE A 114 -16.31 1.48 -2.31
C ILE A 114 -15.39 1.81 -3.48
N VAL A 115 -15.45 1.06 -4.58
CA VAL A 115 -14.66 1.33 -5.79
C VAL A 115 -14.93 2.73 -6.33
N LYS A 116 -16.20 3.15 -6.39
CA LYS A 116 -16.58 4.49 -6.86
C LYS A 116 -16.09 5.58 -5.93
N GLU A 117 -16.25 5.39 -4.62
CA GLU A 117 -15.76 6.35 -3.63
C GLU A 117 -14.23 6.46 -3.65
N ALA A 118 -13.50 5.34 -3.77
CA ALA A 118 -12.05 5.36 -3.86
C ALA A 118 -11.56 6.07 -5.13
N LEU A 119 -12.22 5.89 -6.28
CA LEU A 119 -11.93 6.64 -7.51
C LEU A 119 -12.21 8.14 -7.33
N ALA A 120 -13.31 8.50 -6.64
CA ALA A 120 -13.65 9.88 -6.34
C ALA A 120 -12.58 10.56 -5.47
N THR A 121 -12.12 9.86 -4.44
CA THR A 121 -11.13 10.37 -3.48
C THR A 121 -9.82 10.78 -4.16
N VAL A 122 -9.42 10.09 -5.23
CA VAL A 122 -8.19 10.38 -5.98
C VAL A 122 -8.42 11.20 -7.25
N ASP A 123 -9.59 11.81 -7.41
CA ASP A 123 -9.98 12.57 -8.61
C ASP A 123 -9.82 11.75 -9.91
N ALA A 124 -10.33 10.53 -9.93
CA ALA A 124 -10.22 9.59 -11.05
C ALA A 124 -11.57 9.02 -11.53
N ASN A 125 -12.71 9.59 -11.14
CA ASN A 125 -14.05 9.13 -11.54
C ASN A 125 -14.23 9.05 -13.07
N TYR A 126 -13.68 10.04 -13.79
CA TYR A 126 -13.78 10.11 -15.25
C TYR A 126 -13.03 8.97 -15.96
N LEU A 127 -12.22 8.20 -15.23
CA LEU A 127 -11.48 7.05 -15.74
C LEU A 127 -12.20 5.71 -15.52
N GLU A 128 -13.34 5.69 -14.83
CA GLU A 128 -14.01 4.46 -14.36
C GLU A 128 -14.08 3.35 -15.41
N SER A 129 -14.46 3.70 -16.65
CA SER A 129 -14.60 2.74 -17.77
C SER A 129 -13.40 2.69 -18.70
N ARG A 130 -12.36 3.54 -18.50
CA ARG A 130 -11.20 3.61 -19.38
C ARG A 130 -10.24 2.45 -19.09
N PHE A 131 -9.68 1.87 -20.13
CA PHE A 131 -8.68 0.80 -19.98
C PHE A 131 -7.38 1.32 -19.36
N PHE A 132 -6.90 0.61 -18.35
CA PHE A 132 -5.68 0.95 -17.61
C PHE A 132 -4.46 1.06 -18.53
N THR A 133 -4.37 0.22 -19.58
CA THR A 133 -3.29 0.25 -20.57
C THR A 133 -3.24 1.54 -21.39
N GLN A 134 -4.38 2.26 -21.52
CA GLN A 134 -4.52 3.50 -22.29
C GLN A 134 -4.35 4.77 -21.44
N MET A 135 -4.05 4.62 -20.15
CA MET A 135 -3.89 5.73 -19.21
C MET A 135 -2.47 6.27 -19.21
N SER A 136 -2.34 7.58 -18.96
CA SER A 136 -1.05 8.22 -18.67
C SER A 136 -0.43 7.67 -17.37
N GLY A 137 0.86 7.95 -17.12
CA GLY A 137 1.53 7.54 -15.89
C GLY A 137 0.84 8.05 -14.62
N GLY A 138 0.45 9.34 -14.61
CA GLY A 138 -0.25 9.95 -13.48
C GLY A 138 -1.66 9.38 -13.26
N GLU A 139 -2.41 9.13 -14.35
CA GLU A 139 -3.73 8.46 -14.25
C GLU A 139 -3.59 7.04 -13.69
N LYS A 140 -2.60 6.26 -14.15
CA LYS A 140 -2.30 4.93 -13.61
C LYS A 140 -1.96 4.98 -12.12
N GLN A 141 -1.13 5.94 -11.71
CA GLN A 141 -0.74 6.14 -10.31
C GLN A 141 -1.96 6.42 -9.42
N ARG A 142 -2.87 7.31 -9.85
CA ARG A 142 -4.10 7.61 -9.11
C ARG A 142 -5.04 6.40 -9.01
N VAL A 143 -5.23 5.66 -10.10
CA VAL A 143 -6.04 4.42 -10.08
C VAL A 143 -5.41 3.37 -9.14
N GLN A 144 -4.09 3.23 -9.11
CA GLN A 144 -3.41 2.34 -8.18
C GLN A 144 -3.52 2.83 -6.72
N LEU A 145 -3.48 4.14 -6.49
CA LEU A 145 -3.76 4.70 -5.17
C LEU A 145 -5.21 4.38 -4.74
N ALA A 146 -6.20 4.56 -5.62
CA ALA A 146 -7.59 4.18 -5.34
C ALA A 146 -7.70 2.69 -4.99
N ARG A 147 -6.97 1.80 -5.67
CA ARG A 147 -6.95 0.36 -5.38
C ARG A 147 -6.48 0.06 -3.97
N VAL A 148 -5.37 0.67 -3.54
CA VAL A 148 -4.84 0.44 -2.19
C VAL A 148 -5.69 1.08 -1.10
N LEU A 149 -6.36 2.21 -1.40
CA LEU A 149 -7.36 2.81 -0.52
C LEU A 149 -8.59 1.91 -0.37
N ALA A 150 -9.12 1.38 -1.48
CA ALA A 150 -10.26 0.45 -1.47
C ALA A 150 -9.97 -0.80 -0.62
N GLN A 151 -8.70 -1.24 -0.54
CA GLN A 151 -8.29 -2.40 0.24
C GLN A 151 -8.43 -2.18 1.75
N ILE A 152 -8.19 -0.97 2.25
CA ILE A 152 -8.27 -0.62 3.67
C ILE A 152 -9.42 0.38 3.96
N TRP A 153 -10.43 0.42 3.09
CA TRP A 153 -11.53 1.38 3.16
C TRP A 153 -12.39 1.25 4.40
N GLU A 154 -12.58 0.03 4.85
CA GLU A 154 -13.41 -0.28 6.01
C GLU A 154 -12.52 -0.74 7.16
N PRO A 155 -12.82 -0.30 8.40
CA PRO A 155 -12.11 -0.78 9.57
C PRO A 155 -12.15 -2.32 9.65
N THR A 156 -11.06 -2.91 10.09
CA THR A 156 -11.00 -4.35 10.39
C THR A 156 -11.16 -4.60 11.89
N THR A 157 -11.78 -5.73 12.25
CA THR A 157 -11.89 -6.17 13.64
C THR A 157 -10.60 -6.81 14.17
N THR A 158 -9.62 -7.05 13.30
CA THR A 158 -8.40 -7.80 13.64
C THR A 158 -7.25 -6.92 14.10
N GLY A 159 -7.39 -5.59 14.04
CA GLY A 159 -6.34 -4.65 14.49
C GLY A 159 -6.29 -3.37 13.68
N ASN A 160 -5.20 -2.65 13.78
CA ASN A 160 -4.98 -1.41 13.06
C ASN A 160 -4.59 -1.67 11.61
N GLN A 161 -4.91 -0.72 10.73
CA GLN A 161 -4.58 -0.77 9.32
C GLN A 161 -3.42 0.16 8.98
N PHE A 162 -2.62 -0.23 7.98
CA PHE A 162 -1.45 0.50 7.55
C PHE A 162 -1.44 0.65 6.03
N LEU A 163 -1.22 1.88 5.59
CA LEU A 163 -0.98 2.22 4.19
C LEU A 163 0.52 2.44 3.99
N VAL A 164 1.13 1.64 3.14
CA VAL A 164 2.56 1.73 2.79
C VAL A 164 2.69 2.24 1.36
N LEU A 165 3.43 3.31 1.17
CA LEU A 165 3.55 3.97 -0.13
C LEU A 165 5.04 4.06 -0.52
N ASP A 166 5.39 3.51 -1.68
CA ASP A 166 6.74 3.62 -2.27
C ASP A 166 6.72 4.65 -3.41
N GLU A 167 7.27 5.83 -3.17
CA GLU A 167 7.32 6.97 -4.08
C GLU A 167 5.93 7.36 -4.69
N PRO A 168 4.92 7.62 -3.86
CA PRO A 168 3.53 7.76 -4.34
C PRO A 168 3.29 8.98 -5.25
N THR A 169 4.24 9.89 -5.34
CA THR A 169 4.10 11.17 -6.07
C THR A 169 4.96 11.25 -7.32
N SER A 170 5.80 10.26 -7.62
CA SER A 170 6.85 10.33 -8.66
C SER A 170 6.32 10.56 -10.08
N ALA A 171 5.10 10.10 -10.41
CA ALA A 171 4.49 10.23 -11.73
C ALA A 171 3.37 11.31 -11.79
N LEU A 172 3.15 12.05 -10.71
CA LEU A 172 2.04 13.00 -10.57
C LEU A 172 2.49 14.44 -10.83
N ASP A 173 1.61 15.26 -11.41
CA ASP A 173 1.75 16.71 -11.40
C ASP A 173 1.56 17.28 -9.98
N LEU A 174 1.91 18.55 -9.80
CA LEU A 174 1.92 19.19 -8.48
C LEU A 174 0.54 19.16 -7.79
N SER A 175 -0.55 19.32 -8.53
CA SER A 175 -1.90 19.35 -7.95
C SER A 175 -2.27 17.98 -7.37
N HIS A 176 -1.96 16.90 -8.09
CA HIS A 176 -2.22 15.54 -7.63
C HIS A 176 -1.21 15.06 -6.58
N GLN A 177 0.04 15.59 -6.55
CA GLN A 177 0.96 15.37 -5.44
C GLN A 177 0.37 15.91 -4.13
N VAL A 178 -0.13 17.16 -4.15
CA VAL A 178 -0.77 17.80 -2.99
C VAL A 178 -2.01 17.02 -2.54
N LEU A 179 -2.85 16.60 -3.50
CA LEU A 179 -4.04 15.77 -3.21
C LEU A 179 -3.64 14.46 -2.53
N THR A 180 -2.64 13.76 -3.04
CA THR A 180 -2.15 12.50 -2.45
C THR A 180 -1.68 12.69 -1.02
N LEU A 181 -0.87 13.73 -0.75
CA LEU A 181 -0.38 14.04 0.60
C LEU A 181 -1.52 14.41 1.55
N LYS A 182 -2.54 15.14 1.06
CA LYS A 182 -3.74 15.46 1.84
C LYS A 182 -4.51 14.20 2.24
N ILE A 183 -4.77 13.30 1.28
CA ILE A 183 -5.43 12.00 1.55
C ILE A 183 -4.67 11.22 2.63
N VAL A 184 -3.35 11.11 2.49
CA VAL A 184 -2.51 10.38 3.47
C VAL A 184 -2.57 11.04 4.85
N SER A 185 -2.57 12.38 4.91
CA SER A 185 -2.68 13.11 6.18
C SER A 185 -4.04 12.92 6.86
N GLU A 186 -5.13 12.93 6.08
CA GLU A 186 -6.48 12.70 6.60
C GLU A 186 -6.65 11.27 7.13
N LEU A 187 -6.11 10.27 6.41
CA LEU A 187 -6.14 8.88 6.85
C LEU A 187 -5.35 8.64 8.15
N ALA A 188 -4.27 9.37 8.38
CA ALA A 188 -3.51 9.24 9.62
C ALA A 188 -4.22 9.83 10.84
N LEU A 189 -5.26 10.64 10.66
CA LEU A 189 -6.03 11.28 11.74
C LEU A 189 -7.29 10.49 12.13
N THR A 190 -7.66 9.46 11.36
CA THR A 190 -8.83 8.60 11.61
C THR A 190 -8.43 7.29 12.26
#